data_218d080a00eac60e08b2dd86e69d1e86
#
_entry.id   218d080a00eac60e08b2dd86e69d1e86
#
_cell.length_a   1.000
_cell.length_b   1.000
_cell.length_c   1.000
_cell.angle_alpha   90.00
_cell.angle_beta   90.00
_cell.angle_gamma   90.00
#
_symmetry.space_group_name_H-M   'P 1'
#
loop_
_entity.id
_entity.type
_entity.pdbx_description
1 polymer ?
#
loop_
_entity_poly.entity_id
_entity_poly.type
_entity_poly.pdbx_seq_one_letter_code
_entity_poly.pdbx_strand_id
1 'polypeptide(L)'
;MTTYFSGRPATTLGAALTAAALALTLTACSSDDPAADGAGPGSALSHIHGLGLRGDTLYVATHQGIHSPDADGRPVLVGDRRDDFMGFTITAEGVFLASGHPAPGSDGPADLGLVASADSGRTWREKSLAGKVDFHALDTARDSTVYGYDSAAGLLRVSADGVTWDDRAALRALDIAVSPAAAGTVLATTETGVVRSTDGGRSFAPASGQVLAYVSWAAPDALYGVDPEGVLYRGTDGGTAWTRVATVPGGAPQALTAVDARRLLVATGEGVYESGDGGRRFERRMAVESGSGGH
;
A
#
# COMPACT_ATOMS: atom_id res chain seq x y z
N MET A 1 25.24 67.29 -5.50
CA MET A 1 24.21 68.18 -4.94
C MET A 1 23.54 67.40 -3.80
N THR A 2 24.12 67.38 -2.65
CA THR A 2 23.92 68.21 -1.46
C THR A 2 22.44 68.45 -1.13
N THR A 3 21.91 67.86 -0.09
CA THR A 3 21.62 68.52 1.19
C THR A 3 21.11 67.56 2.25
N TYR A 4 21.75 67.70 3.42
CA TYR A 4 21.40 67.24 4.78
C TYR A 4 20.18 67.97 5.36
N PHE A 5 19.49 67.32 6.32
CA PHE A 5 18.96 67.91 7.59
C PHE A 5 18.42 66.75 8.46
N SER A 6 18.93 66.31 9.58
CA SER A 6 19.18 66.85 10.91
C SER A 6 17.91 67.32 11.65
N GLY A 7 17.63 66.65 12.78
CA GLY A 7 16.67 67.09 13.80
C GLY A 7 16.37 66.03 14.86
N ARG A 8 17.07 66.10 16.01
CA ARG A 8 16.73 65.57 17.36
C ARG A 8 16.07 66.68 18.17
N PRO A 9 15.72 66.56 19.46
CA PRO A 9 15.16 65.51 20.34
C PRO A 9 13.97 66.04 21.20
N ALA A 10 13.42 65.25 22.13
CA ALA A 10 12.98 65.62 23.50
C ALA A 10 12.08 64.51 24.10
N THR A 11 12.49 63.87 25.10
CA THR A 11 12.45 63.98 26.57
C THR A 11 11.10 63.72 27.23
N THR A 12 11.14 62.68 28.05
CA THR A 12 10.68 62.45 29.42
C THR A 12 9.19 62.46 29.74
N LEU A 13 8.67 61.43 30.36
CA LEU A 13 8.29 61.38 31.77
C LEU A 13 7.91 60.00 32.22
N GLY A 14 8.40 59.55 33.35
CA GLY A 14 8.16 58.29 33.98
C GLY A 14 6.89 58.27 34.83
N ALA A 15 6.41 57.07 35.02
CA ALA A 15 5.51 56.73 36.12
C ALA A 15 5.84 55.29 36.57
N ALA A 16 6.36 55.23 37.76
CA ALA A 16 6.55 54.01 38.52
C ALA A 16 5.17 53.47 39.00
N LEU A 17 4.86 52.26 38.74
CA LEU A 17 3.78 51.55 39.41
C LEU A 17 4.27 50.18 39.85
N THR A 18 4.24 50.00 41.15
CA THR A 18 4.57 48.82 41.94
C THR A 18 3.77 47.60 41.47
N ALA A 19 4.47 46.55 41.07
CA ALA A 19 3.87 45.25 40.78
C ALA A 19 3.92 44.37 42.03
N ALA A 20 2.77 43.98 42.54
CA ALA A 20 2.61 42.93 43.53
C ALA A 20 2.85 41.57 42.86
N ALA A 21 3.87 40.85 43.29
CA ALA A 21 4.14 39.51 42.88
C ALA A 21 3.16 38.55 43.55
N LEU A 22 2.24 37.98 42.76
CA LEU A 22 1.43 36.83 43.16
C LEU A 22 2.15 35.59 42.66
N ALA A 23 2.80 34.84 43.55
CA ALA A 23 3.39 33.55 43.26
C ALA A 23 2.28 32.50 43.15
N LEU A 24 1.91 32.16 41.95
CA LEU A 24 1.15 30.93 41.68
C LEU A 24 2.12 29.76 41.55
N THR A 25 2.13 28.92 42.57
CA THR A 25 2.77 27.59 42.51
C THR A 25 1.98 26.70 41.58
N LEU A 26 2.46 26.54 40.34
CA LEU A 26 2.00 25.46 39.45
C LEU A 26 2.64 24.16 39.93
N THR A 27 1.86 23.35 40.64
CA THR A 27 2.13 21.91 40.80
C THR A 27 1.95 21.26 39.46
N ALA A 28 3.05 21.02 38.74
CA ALA A 28 3.08 20.11 37.61
C ALA A 28 2.90 18.69 38.16
N CYS A 29 1.70 18.18 38.07
CA CYS A 29 1.49 16.72 38.04
C CYS A 29 2.01 16.22 36.71
N SER A 30 3.23 15.70 36.69
CA SER A 30 3.67 14.76 35.65
C SER A 30 2.89 13.50 35.85
N SER A 31 1.79 13.35 35.12
CA SER A 31 1.23 12.06 34.81
C SER A 31 2.16 11.43 33.79
N ASP A 32 3.05 10.55 34.25
CA ASP A 32 3.62 9.50 33.43
C ASP A 32 2.45 8.60 33.02
N ASP A 33 1.84 8.92 31.89
CA ASP A 33 1.06 7.94 31.16
C ASP A 33 2.05 6.94 30.53
N PRO A 34 2.07 5.69 30.98
CA PRO A 34 2.74 4.67 30.21
C PRO A 34 1.95 4.56 28.89
N ALA A 35 2.63 4.82 27.77
CA ALA A 35 2.13 4.50 26.46
C ALA A 35 1.60 3.06 26.49
N ALA A 36 0.28 2.92 26.53
CA ALA A 36 -0.39 1.64 26.45
C ALA A 36 -0.33 1.20 24.96
N ASP A 37 0.80 0.65 24.54
CA ASP A 37 0.88 -0.23 23.40
C ASP A 37 0.29 -1.60 23.79
N GLY A 38 -1.00 -1.58 23.98
CA GLY A 38 -1.83 -2.75 24.15
C GLY A 38 -2.86 -2.77 23.03
N ALA A 39 -2.46 -3.21 21.83
CA ALA A 39 -3.44 -3.66 20.83
C ALA A 39 -4.17 -4.86 21.43
N GLY A 40 -5.33 -4.61 22.05
CA GLY A 40 -6.27 -5.64 22.49
C GLY A 40 -6.75 -6.47 21.29
N PRO A 41 -7.32 -7.66 21.53
CA PRO A 41 -7.93 -8.46 20.46
C PRO A 41 -9.13 -7.69 19.90
N GLY A 42 -8.97 -7.08 18.71
CA GLY A 42 -9.97 -6.23 18.06
C GLY A 42 -9.40 -4.92 17.50
N SER A 43 -8.08 -4.77 17.40
CA SER A 43 -7.46 -3.63 16.72
C SER A 43 -7.93 -3.57 15.28
N ALA A 44 -8.58 -2.47 14.92
CA ALA A 44 -8.99 -2.17 13.54
C ALA A 44 -7.81 -2.34 12.60
N LEU A 45 -7.99 -3.04 11.47
CA LEU A 45 -6.96 -3.13 10.45
C LEU A 45 -6.73 -1.72 9.89
N SER A 46 -5.53 -1.20 10.10
CA SER A 46 -5.12 0.04 9.46
C SER A 46 -4.43 -0.30 8.15
N HIS A 47 -4.89 0.25 7.06
CA HIS A 47 -4.37 0.09 5.71
C HIS A 47 -4.15 -1.36 5.23
N ILE A 48 -4.73 -1.66 4.09
CA ILE A 48 -4.56 -2.91 3.36
C ILE A 48 -3.67 -2.62 2.15
N HIS A 49 -2.58 -3.41 2.01
CA HIS A 49 -1.60 -3.21 0.95
C HIS A 49 -1.66 -4.28 -0.14
N GLY A 50 -2.30 -5.42 0.14
CA GLY A 50 -2.41 -6.49 -0.83
C GLY A 50 -3.48 -7.50 -0.48
N LEU A 51 -4.02 -8.13 -1.52
CA LEU A 51 -5.05 -9.16 -1.43
C LEU A 51 -4.60 -10.39 -2.21
N GLY A 52 -4.95 -11.57 -1.72
CA GLY A 52 -4.72 -12.81 -2.46
C GLY A 52 -5.72 -13.89 -2.09
N LEU A 53 -5.95 -14.82 -3.01
CA LEU A 53 -6.73 -16.02 -2.77
C LEU A 53 -5.84 -17.25 -2.93
N ARG A 54 -5.96 -18.21 -1.99
CA ARG A 54 -5.47 -19.58 -2.16
C ARG A 54 -6.63 -20.53 -1.99
N GLY A 55 -7.09 -21.11 -3.12
CA GLY A 55 -8.43 -21.69 -3.17
C GLY A 55 -9.48 -20.60 -2.91
N ASP A 56 -10.37 -20.83 -1.94
CA ASP A 56 -11.39 -19.86 -1.53
C ASP A 56 -11.01 -19.03 -0.30
N THR A 57 -9.82 -19.27 0.26
CA THR A 57 -9.35 -18.55 1.44
C THR A 57 -8.74 -17.20 1.02
N LEU A 58 -9.30 -16.13 1.58
CA LEU A 58 -8.81 -14.76 1.41
C LEU A 58 -7.65 -14.48 2.37
N TYR A 59 -6.59 -13.87 1.85
CA TYR A 59 -5.46 -13.36 2.61
C TYR A 59 -5.29 -11.87 2.32
N VAL A 60 -5.04 -11.12 3.38
CA VAL A 60 -5.01 -9.64 3.38
C VAL A 60 -3.72 -9.20 4.05
N ALA A 61 -2.85 -8.57 3.28
CA ALA A 61 -1.61 -7.97 3.78
C ALA A 61 -1.89 -6.58 4.34
N THR A 62 -1.38 -6.32 5.55
CA THR A 62 -1.64 -5.09 6.32
C THR A 62 -0.39 -4.62 7.05
N HIS A 63 -0.45 -3.45 7.70
CA HIS A 63 0.61 -2.99 8.63
C HIS A 63 0.85 -3.90 9.84
N GLN A 64 0.01 -4.92 10.05
CA GLN A 64 0.06 -5.78 11.24
C GLN A 64 0.08 -7.26 10.90
N GLY A 65 0.65 -7.62 9.76
CA GLY A 65 0.76 -8.99 9.29
C GLY A 65 -0.27 -9.37 8.24
N ILE A 66 -0.36 -10.67 7.98
CA ILE A 66 -1.35 -11.24 7.07
C ILE A 66 -2.58 -11.65 7.87
N HIS A 67 -3.75 -11.25 7.41
CA HIS A 67 -5.03 -11.61 8.01
C HIS A 67 -5.89 -12.43 7.05
N SER A 68 -6.80 -13.21 7.61
CA SER A 68 -7.82 -13.95 6.88
C SER A 68 -9.14 -13.82 7.65
N PRO A 69 -10.31 -13.71 6.99
CA PRO A 69 -11.58 -13.63 7.69
C PRO A 69 -11.93 -14.95 8.38
N ASP A 70 -12.49 -14.87 9.57
CA ASP A 70 -13.20 -15.99 10.22
C ASP A 70 -14.60 -16.20 9.59
N ALA A 71 -15.39 -17.10 10.18
CA ALA A 71 -16.74 -17.41 9.70
C ALA A 71 -17.71 -16.22 9.77
N ASP A 72 -17.43 -15.24 10.62
CA ASP A 72 -18.23 -14.01 10.77
C ASP A 72 -17.68 -12.86 9.91
N GLY A 73 -16.63 -13.09 9.14
CA GLY A 73 -15.96 -12.08 8.32
C GLY A 73 -15.08 -11.12 9.11
N ARG A 74 -14.67 -11.50 10.34
CA ARG A 74 -13.75 -10.71 11.14
C ARG A 74 -12.30 -11.06 10.79
N PRO A 75 -11.38 -10.08 10.76
CA PRO A 75 -9.98 -10.35 10.48
C PRO A 75 -9.31 -11.15 11.61
N VAL A 76 -8.64 -12.23 11.24
CA VAL A 76 -7.83 -13.07 12.13
C VAL A 76 -6.41 -13.13 11.61
N LEU A 77 -5.43 -12.85 12.45
CA LEU A 77 -4.01 -12.91 12.09
C LEU A 77 -3.62 -14.34 11.71
N VAL A 78 -2.90 -14.48 10.60
CA VAL A 78 -2.34 -15.74 10.11
C VAL A 78 -0.90 -15.88 10.61
N GLY A 79 -0.64 -16.94 11.39
CA GLY A 79 0.66 -17.12 12.04
C GLY A 79 0.87 -16.13 13.20
N ASP A 80 2.11 -15.76 13.44
CA ASP A 80 2.53 -14.92 14.56
C ASP A 80 3.25 -13.62 14.17
N ARG A 81 3.63 -13.49 12.88
CA ARG A 81 4.31 -12.29 12.38
C ARG A 81 3.35 -11.12 12.23
N ARG A 82 3.80 -9.96 12.72
CA ARG A 82 3.09 -8.69 12.69
C ARG A 82 3.84 -7.62 11.91
N ASP A 83 4.63 -8.06 10.92
CA ASP A 83 5.36 -7.15 10.05
C ASP A 83 4.39 -6.31 9.23
N ASP A 84 4.82 -5.13 8.89
CA ASP A 84 4.15 -4.24 7.96
C ASP A 84 4.43 -4.72 6.53
N PHE A 85 3.50 -5.47 5.95
CA PHE A 85 3.62 -5.98 4.58
C PHE A 85 3.07 -4.99 3.57
N MET A 86 3.95 -4.19 2.96
CA MET A 86 3.63 -3.18 1.96
C MET A 86 3.35 -3.78 0.58
N GLY A 87 4.18 -4.72 0.12
CA GLY A 87 3.98 -5.48 -1.10
C GLY A 87 3.60 -6.93 -0.81
N PHE A 88 2.61 -7.46 -1.53
CA PHE A 88 2.14 -8.84 -1.34
C PHE A 88 1.59 -9.43 -2.63
N THR A 89 1.98 -10.65 -2.96
CA THR A 89 1.41 -11.44 -4.05
C THR A 89 1.45 -12.93 -3.73
N ILE A 90 0.59 -13.72 -4.40
CA ILE A 90 0.58 -15.19 -4.32
C ILE A 90 0.94 -15.72 -5.70
N THR A 91 2.03 -16.48 -5.79
CA THR A 91 2.46 -17.07 -7.07
C THR A 91 1.51 -18.15 -7.55
N ALA A 92 1.62 -18.55 -8.81
CA ALA A 92 0.81 -19.63 -9.40
C ALA A 92 0.95 -20.96 -8.64
N GLU A 93 2.12 -21.20 -8.02
CA GLU A 93 2.41 -22.37 -7.18
C GLU A 93 1.87 -22.26 -5.77
N GLY A 94 1.24 -21.12 -5.42
CA GLY A 94 0.67 -20.85 -4.10
C GLY A 94 1.70 -20.43 -3.04
N VAL A 95 2.89 -20.02 -3.45
CA VAL A 95 3.89 -19.40 -2.56
C VAL A 95 3.51 -17.93 -2.35
N PHE A 96 3.50 -17.48 -1.10
CA PHE A 96 3.31 -16.08 -0.78
C PHE A 96 4.65 -15.35 -0.87
N LEU A 97 4.68 -14.23 -1.55
CA LEU A 97 5.79 -13.29 -1.58
C LEU A 97 5.34 -11.98 -0.95
N ALA A 98 6.19 -11.43 -0.11
CA ALA A 98 5.91 -10.15 0.53
C ALA A 98 7.19 -9.33 0.72
N SER A 99 7.00 -8.04 0.98
CA SER A 99 8.02 -7.06 1.33
C SER A 99 7.43 -6.02 2.27
N GLY A 100 8.28 -5.22 2.90
CA GLY A 100 7.85 -4.16 3.80
C GLY A 100 8.83 -3.98 4.96
N HIS A 101 8.29 -3.70 6.14
CA HIS A 101 9.08 -3.40 7.34
C HIS A 101 8.85 -4.44 8.43
N PRO A 102 9.86 -4.74 9.28
CA PRO A 102 9.67 -5.60 10.43
C PRO A 102 8.72 -4.96 11.45
N ALA A 103 8.08 -5.81 12.25
CA ALA A 103 7.21 -5.34 13.33
C ALA A 103 7.97 -4.38 14.28
N PRO A 104 7.31 -3.36 14.85
CA PRO A 104 7.94 -2.46 15.80
C PRO A 104 8.63 -3.21 16.95
N GLY A 105 9.87 -2.81 17.26
CA GLY A 105 10.68 -3.45 18.30
C GLY A 105 11.35 -4.78 17.91
N SER A 106 11.26 -5.19 16.66
CA SER A 106 11.99 -6.36 16.16
C SER A 106 13.49 -6.07 16.02
N ASP A 107 14.32 -7.06 16.36
CA ASP A 107 15.76 -7.03 16.09
C ASP A 107 16.03 -7.48 14.64
N GLY A 108 15.97 -6.58 13.69
CA GLY A 108 16.14 -6.91 12.27
C GLY A 108 16.54 -5.69 11.43
N PRO A 109 16.79 -5.91 10.14
CA PRO A 109 17.02 -4.82 9.21
C PRO A 109 15.77 -3.97 9.06
N ALA A 110 15.92 -2.66 8.72
CA ALA A 110 14.80 -1.73 8.57
C ALA A 110 13.79 -2.16 7.48
N ASP A 111 14.27 -2.83 6.43
CA ASP A 111 13.47 -3.32 5.33
C ASP A 111 13.54 -4.85 5.27
N LEU A 112 12.42 -5.51 5.03
CA LEU A 112 12.36 -6.97 4.92
C LEU A 112 13.02 -7.51 3.64
N GLY A 113 13.19 -6.67 2.62
CA GLY A 113 13.52 -7.13 1.29
C GLY A 113 12.41 -8.01 0.73
N LEU A 114 12.75 -9.09 0.03
CA LEU A 114 11.80 -10.10 -0.37
C LEU A 114 11.76 -11.24 0.65
N VAL A 115 10.59 -11.53 1.17
CA VAL A 115 10.32 -12.69 2.04
C VAL A 115 9.32 -13.63 1.38
N ALA A 116 9.38 -14.91 1.70
CA ALA A 116 8.51 -15.93 1.12
C ALA A 116 7.91 -16.85 2.19
N SER A 117 6.67 -17.28 1.97
CA SER A 117 5.98 -18.31 2.77
C SER A 117 5.42 -19.40 1.86
N ALA A 118 5.69 -20.66 2.18
CA ALA A 118 5.15 -21.82 1.49
C ALA A 118 3.94 -22.44 2.21
N ASP A 119 3.59 -21.95 3.39
CA ASP A 119 2.55 -22.49 4.27
C ASP A 119 1.38 -21.52 4.53
N SER A 120 1.08 -20.69 3.53
CA SER A 120 -0.02 -19.71 3.56
C SER A 120 0.16 -18.61 4.60
N GLY A 121 1.37 -18.09 4.74
CA GLY A 121 1.66 -16.96 5.63
C GLY A 121 1.90 -17.33 7.09
N ARG A 122 1.90 -18.63 7.45
CA ARG A 122 2.15 -19.05 8.82
C ARG A 122 3.61 -18.86 9.24
N THR A 123 4.54 -19.22 8.35
CA THR A 123 5.97 -18.99 8.56
C THR A 123 6.57 -18.30 7.33
N TRP A 124 7.55 -17.45 7.56
CA TRP A 124 8.20 -16.66 6.53
C TRP A 124 9.73 -16.86 6.57
N ARG A 125 10.34 -16.83 5.41
CA ARG A 125 11.78 -16.91 5.26
C ARG A 125 12.26 -15.74 4.42
N GLU A 126 13.36 -15.14 4.85
CA GLU A 126 14.10 -14.20 4.01
C GLU A 126 14.51 -14.88 2.71
N LYS A 127 14.34 -14.18 1.60
CA LYS A 127 14.74 -14.64 0.28
C LYS A 127 15.89 -13.80 -0.29
N SER A 128 15.77 -12.48 -0.24
CA SER A 128 16.81 -11.56 -0.71
C SER A 128 16.54 -10.12 -0.27
N LEU A 129 17.55 -9.26 -0.43
CA LEU A 129 17.49 -7.79 -0.31
C LEU A 129 17.12 -7.27 1.08
N ALA A 130 17.19 -8.06 2.14
CA ALA A 130 16.96 -7.61 3.50
C ALA A 130 17.85 -6.42 3.87
N GLY A 131 17.24 -5.38 4.46
CA GLY A 131 17.88 -4.11 4.80
C GLY A 131 18.22 -3.22 3.60
N LYS A 132 17.72 -3.52 2.41
CA LYS A 132 18.09 -2.80 1.19
C LYS A 132 16.89 -2.31 0.37
N VAL A 133 15.77 -2.99 0.44
CA VAL A 133 14.61 -2.71 -0.41
C VAL A 133 13.32 -2.95 0.35
N ASP A 134 12.39 -2.03 0.15
CA ASP A 134 10.98 -2.15 0.47
C ASP A 134 10.15 -2.10 -0.82
N PHE A 135 9.63 -3.25 -1.25
CA PHE A 135 8.73 -3.31 -2.39
C PHE A 135 7.31 -2.95 -1.97
N HIS A 136 6.78 -1.84 -2.47
CA HIS A 136 5.40 -1.43 -2.26
C HIS A 136 4.40 -2.11 -3.20
N ALA A 137 4.85 -2.60 -4.36
CA ALA A 137 4.04 -3.44 -5.23
C ALA A 137 4.86 -4.65 -5.69
N LEU A 138 4.23 -5.82 -5.69
CA LEU A 138 4.80 -7.09 -6.11
C LEU A 138 3.82 -7.81 -7.04
N ASP A 139 4.33 -8.32 -8.15
CA ASP A 139 3.58 -9.21 -9.02
C ASP A 139 4.50 -10.27 -9.64
N THR A 140 3.93 -11.34 -10.18
CA THR A 140 4.68 -12.44 -10.77
C THR A 140 4.16 -12.80 -12.15
N ALA A 141 5.10 -13.00 -13.09
CA ALA A 141 4.78 -13.59 -14.37
C ALA A 141 4.50 -15.10 -14.26
N ARG A 142 3.94 -15.69 -15.29
CA ARG A 142 3.64 -17.14 -15.33
C ARG A 142 4.87 -18.05 -15.25
N ASP A 143 6.03 -17.56 -15.63
CA ASP A 143 7.31 -18.24 -15.50
C ASP A 143 7.99 -18.03 -14.15
N SER A 144 7.24 -17.52 -13.18
CA SER A 144 7.68 -17.20 -11.80
C SER A 144 8.68 -16.06 -11.72
N THR A 145 8.90 -15.29 -12.79
CA THR A 145 9.66 -14.04 -12.74
C THR A 145 8.94 -13.06 -11.82
N VAL A 146 9.66 -12.54 -10.83
CA VAL A 146 9.15 -11.59 -9.82
C VAL A 146 9.44 -10.17 -10.29
N TYR A 147 8.43 -9.34 -10.23
CA TYR A 147 8.50 -7.90 -10.47
C TYR A 147 8.19 -7.19 -9.16
N GLY A 148 9.08 -6.30 -8.73
CA GLY A 148 8.91 -5.53 -7.51
C GLY A 148 9.16 -4.05 -7.77
N TYR A 149 8.26 -3.19 -7.31
CA TYR A 149 8.44 -1.76 -7.34
C TYR A 149 9.00 -1.27 -6.01
N ASP A 150 10.27 -0.84 -6.03
CA ASP A 150 10.98 -0.20 -4.93
C ASP A 150 10.59 1.28 -4.89
N SER A 151 9.71 1.65 -3.97
CA SER A 151 9.16 3.00 -3.87
C SER A 151 10.20 4.02 -3.41
N ALA A 152 11.13 3.60 -2.54
CA ALA A 152 12.18 4.47 -2.01
C ALA A 152 13.18 4.88 -3.10
N ALA A 153 13.56 3.92 -3.96
CA ALA A 153 14.45 4.18 -5.09
C ALA A 153 13.71 4.70 -6.34
N GLY A 154 12.38 4.54 -6.42
CA GLY A 154 11.60 4.83 -7.62
C GLY A 154 11.96 3.91 -8.78
N LEU A 155 12.27 2.63 -8.51
CA LEU A 155 12.77 1.67 -9.48
C LEU A 155 11.87 0.43 -9.57
N LEU A 156 11.61 0.00 -10.80
CA LEU A 156 11.14 -1.35 -11.03
C LEU A 156 12.35 -2.30 -11.01
N ARG A 157 12.28 -3.36 -10.21
CA ARG A 157 13.27 -4.42 -10.12
C ARG A 157 12.67 -5.75 -10.57
N VAL A 158 13.45 -6.56 -11.26
CA VAL A 158 12.97 -7.84 -11.81
C VAL A 158 13.94 -8.95 -11.48
N SER A 159 13.42 -10.10 -11.07
CA SER A 159 14.21 -11.27 -10.72
C SER A 159 13.57 -12.56 -11.26
N ALA A 160 14.37 -13.41 -11.89
CA ALA A 160 13.92 -14.72 -12.37
C ALA A 160 13.89 -15.78 -11.24
N ASP A 161 14.64 -15.58 -10.16
CA ASP A 161 14.82 -16.54 -9.06
C ASP A 161 14.40 -15.98 -7.68
N GLY A 162 14.06 -14.69 -7.63
CA GLY A 162 13.77 -13.94 -6.41
C GLY A 162 15.00 -13.67 -5.55
N VAL A 163 16.21 -13.90 -6.07
CA VAL A 163 17.49 -13.71 -5.36
C VAL A 163 18.38 -12.70 -6.09
N THR A 164 18.56 -12.89 -7.39
CA THR A 164 19.34 -12.01 -8.25
C THR A 164 18.40 -11.02 -8.93
N TRP A 165 18.65 -9.73 -8.77
CA TRP A 165 17.78 -8.68 -9.24
C TRP A 165 18.45 -7.82 -10.31
N ASP A 166 17.65 -7.46 -11.30
CA ASP A 166 18.00 -6.57 -12.40
C ASP A 166 17.20 -5.26 -12.26
N ASP A 167 17.90 -4.15 -12.09
CA ASP A 167 17.28 -2.82 -12.03
C ASP A 167 16.77 -2.44 -13.42
N ARG A 168 15.52 -2.03 -13.48
CA ARG A 168 14.80 -1.66 -14.71
C ARG A 168 14.55 -0.16 -14.76
N ALA A 169 13.42 0.26 -15.34
CA ALA A 169 13.10 1.67 -15.48
C ALA A 169 12.90 2.35 -14.13
N ALA A 170 13.39 3.57 -14.04
CA ALA A 170 12.97 4.52 -13.02
C ALA A 170 11.61 5.12 -13.40
N LEU A 171 10.65 5.04 -12.48
CA LEU A 171 9.31 5.62 -12.64
C LEU A 171 8.69 5.91 -11.27
N ARG A 172 7.65 6.73 -11.25
CA ARG A 172 6.84 6.98 -10.05
C ARG A 172 5.54 6.21 -10.21
N ALA A 173 5.48 5.01 -9.63
CA ALA A 173 4.30 4.16 -9.67
C ALA A 173 3.68 4.03 -8.28
N LEU A 174 2.41 3.69 -8.25
CA LEU A 174 1.71 3.23 -7.04
C LEU A 174 1.58 1.71 -7.07
N ASP A 175 1.24 1.14 -8.23
CA ASP A 175 1.00 -0.28 -8.40
C ASP A 175 1.47 -0.78 -9.76
N ILE A 176 1.69 -2.10 -9.87
CA ILE A 176 2.13 -2.77 -11.10
C ILE A 176 1.27 -4.02 -11.37
N ALA A 177 1.12 -4.36 -12.66
CA ALA A 177 0.54 -5.63 -13.06
C ALA A 177 1.29 -6.23 -14.25
N VAL A 178 1.61 -7.52 -14.16
CA VAL A 178 2.32 -8.27 -15.21
C VAL A 178 1.33 -9.02 -16.09
N SER A 179 1.52 -8.95 -17.39
CA SER A 179 0.66 -9.66 -18.33
C SER A 179 0.75 -11.19 -18.16
N PRO A 180 -0.36 -11.88 -17.98
CA PRO A 180 -0.35 -13.34 -17.89
C PRO A 180 -0.13 -14.04 -19.25
N ALA A 181 -0.21 -13.30 -20.36
CA ALA A 181 -0.15 -13.88 -21.71
C ALA A 181 1.08 -13.45 -22.50
N ALA A 182 1.66 -12.27 -22.21
CA ALA A 182 2.74 -11.70 -22.99
C ALA A 182 3.95 -11.45 -22.09
N ALA A 183 4.94 -12.31 -22.17
CA ALA A 183 6.19 -12.18 -21.40
C ALA A 183 6.78 -10.76 -21.60
N GLY A 184 7.14 -10.15 -20.49
CA GLY A 184 7.74 -8.80 -20.48
C GLY A 184 6.76 -7.65 -20.68
N THR A 185 5.44 -7.88 -20.78
CA THR A 185 4.45 -6.81 -20.74
C THR A 185 4.08 -6.49 -19.29
N VAL A 186 4.30 -5.24 -18.89
CA VAL A 186 4.05 -4.74 -17.54
C VAL A 186 3.26 -3.44 -17.63
N LEU A 187 2.25 -3.31 -16.81
CA LEU A 187 1.55 -2.05 -16.56
C LEU A 187 2.03 -1.46 -15.24
N ALA A 188 2.08 -0.16 -15.15
CA ALA A 188 2.26 0.56 -13.90
C ALA A 188 1.29 1.74 -13.81
N THR A 189 0.71 1.96 -12.64
CA THR A 189 -0.16 3.10 -12.38
C THR A 189 0.69 4.29 -11.96
N THR A 190 0.45 5.45 -12.56
CA THR A 190 1.14 6.69 -12.25
C THR A 190 0.16 7.85 -12.09
N GLU A 191 0.62 8.97 -11.54
CA GLU A 191 -0.18 10.20 -11.41
C GLU A 191 -0.74 10.72 -12.75
N THR A 192 -0.08 10.40 -13.87
CA THR A 192 -0.47 10.85 -15.21
C THR A 192 -1.27 9.82 -15.99
N GLY A 193 -1.52 8.66 -15.39
CA GLY A 193 -2.24 7.54 -15.97
C GLY A 193 -1.43 6.25 -16.02
N VAL A 194 -2.03 5.21 -16.60
CA VAL A 194 -1.38 3.91 -16.77
C VAL A 194 -0.30 3.99 -17.85
N VAL A 195 0.90 3.54 -17.50
CA VAL A 195 2.02 3.38 -18.44
C VAL A 195 2.25 1.90 -18.72
N ARG A 196 2.74 1.56 -19.91
CA ARG A 196 2.93 0.19 -20.36
C ARG A 196 4.34 -0.04 -20.88
N SER A 197 4.96 -1.12 -20.40
CA SER A 197 6.19 -1.70 -20.95
C SER A 197 5.88 -2.95 -21.79
N THR A 198 6.72 -3.24 -22.79
CA THR A 198 6.71 -4.50 -23.56
C THR A 198 8.09 -5.16 -23.60
N ASP A 199 9.04 -4.64 -22.82
CA ASP A 199 10.43 -5.08 -22.79
C ASP A 199 10.89 -5.53 -21.39
N GLY A 200 9.94 -5.98 -20.56
CA GLY A 200 10.20 -6.46 -19.21
C GLY A 200 10.44 -5.32 -18.22
N GLY A 201 9.83 -4.16 -18.45
CA GLY A 201 9.96 -3.03 -17.55
C GLY A 201 11.25 -2.21 -17.75
N ARG A 202 11.99 -2.39 -18.86
CA ARG A 202 13.19 -1.59 -19.16
C ARG A 202 12.83 -0.18 -19.62
N SER A 203 11.73 -0.07 -20.35
CA SER A 203 11.16 1.20 -20.76
C SER A 203 9.64 1.18 -20.72
N PHE A 204 9.03 2.34 -20.53
CA PHE A 204 7.58 2.50 -20.53
C PHE A 204 7.16 3.51 -21.58
N ALA A 205 6.08 3.19 -22.28
CA ALA A 205 5.43 4.11 -23.22
C ALA A 205 4.77 5.28 -22.44
N PRO A 206 4.48 6.41 -23.09
CA PRO A 206 3.71 7.50 -22.50
C PRO A 206 2.38 7.00 -21.89
N ALA A 207 1.92 7.67 -20.85
CA ALA A 207 0.69 7.30 -20.14
C ALA A 207 -0.54 7.32 -21.06
N SER A 208 -1.46 6.39 -20.82
CA SER A 208 -2.73 6.27 -21.57
C SER A 208 -3.75 7.37 -21.24
N GLY A 209 -3.49 8.18 -20.22
CA GLY A 209 -4.41 9.20 -19.70
C GLY A 209 -5.47 8.68 -18.73
N GLN A 210 -5.69 7.36 -18.61
CA GLN A 210 -6.55 6.79 -17.57
C GLN A 210 -5.77 6.73 -16.26
N VAL A 211 -6.15 7.53 -15.27
CA VAL A 211 -5.56 7.50 -13.93
C VAL A 211 -6.23 6.39 -13.15
N LEU A 212 -5.43 5.46 -12.66
CA LEU A 212 -5.85 4.36 -11.78
C LEU A 212 -4.95 4.33 -10.55
N ALA A 213 -5.50 3.98 -9.39
CA ALA A 213 -4.74 3.73 -8.18
C ALA A 213 -4.15 2.32 -8.22
N TYR A 214 -4.98 1.32 -8.48
CA TYR A 214 -4.56 -0.09 -8.50
C TYR A 214 -4.94 -0.76 -9.80
N VAL A 215 -4.15 -1.75 -10.20
CA VAL A 215 -4.34 -2.54 -11.42
C VAL A 215 -4.05 -4.01 -11.15
N SER A 216 -4.84 -4.92 -11.72
CA SER A 216 -4.60 -6.36 -11.60
C SER A 216 -4.93 -7.09 -12.89
N TRP A 217 -4.08 -8.04 -13.29
CA TRP A 217 -4.14 -8.72 -14.58
C TRP A 217 -4.02 -10.25 -14.45
N ALA A 218 -5.12 -10.92 -14.14
CA ALA A 218 -5.12 -12.37 -13.89
C ALA A 218 -5.15 -13.24 -15.14
N ALA A 219 -5.83 -12.78 -16.22
CA ALA A 219 -5.98 -13.51 -17.48
C ALA A 219 -6.10 -12.49 -18.64
N PRO A 220 -5.96 -12.92 -19.92
CA PRO A 220 -6.07 -11.99 -21.06
C PRO A 220 -7.36 -11.17 -21.09
N ASP A 221 -8.45 -11.72 -20.55
CA ASP A 221 -9.76 -11.11 -20.44
C ASP A 221 -10.10 -10.64 -19.01
N ALA A 222 -9.15 -10.71 -18.09
CA ALA A 222 -9.28 -10.35 -16.68
C ALA A 222 -8.27 -9.26 -16.27
N LEU A 223 -8.27 -8.15 -16.99
CA LEU A 223 -7.54 -6.94 -16.64
C LEU A 223 -8.52 -5.93 -16.05
N TYR A 224 -8.25 -5.52 -14.80
CA TYR A 224 -9.06 -4.56 -14.07
C TYR A 224 -8.19 -3.46 -13.47
N GLY A 225 -8.78 -2.29 -13.27
CA GLY A 225 -8.17 -1.19 -12.55
C GLY A 225 -9.21 -0.42 -11.76
N VAL A 226 -8.83 0.17 -10.67
CA VAL A 226 -9.67 1.04 -9.85
C VAL A 226 -9.01 2.40 -9.71
N ASP A 227 -9.78 3.48 -9.91
CA ASP A 227 -9.28 4.85 -9.73
C ASP A 227 -9.33 5.28 -8.26
N PRO A 228 -8.72 6.42 -7.88
CA PRO A 228 -8.72 6.90 -6.51
C PRO A 228 -10.12 7.15 -5.91
N GLU A 229 -11.13 7.39 -6.74
CA GLU A 229 -12.52 7.60 -6.35
C GLU A 229 -13.31 6.29 -6.20
N GLY A 230 -12.67 5.13 -6.41
CA GLY A 230 -13.27 3.81 -6.28
C GLY A 230 -14.07 3.37 -7.50
N VAL A 231 -13.92 4.01 -8.65
CA VAL A 231 -14.53 3.54 -9.89
C VAL A 231 -13.70 2.42 -10.47
N LEU A 232 -14.35 1.26 -10.67
CA LEU A 232 -13.75 0.09 -11.31
C LEU A 232 -13.84 0.19 -12.83
N TYR A 233 -12.75 -0.13 -13.48
CA TYR A 233 -12.62 -0.22 -14.93
C TYR A 233 -12.16 -1.61 -15.35
N ARG A 234 -12.60 -2.05 -16.52
CA ARG A 234 -12.08 -3.22 -17.22
C ARG A 234 -11.16 -2.74 -18.34
N GLY A 235 -9.95 -3.27 -18.35
CA GLY A 235 -8.97 -3.00 -19.39
C GLY A 235 -9.07 -3.95 -20.57
N THR A 236 -8.82 -3.44 -21.77
CA THR A 236 -8.66 -4.20 -23.01
C THR A 236 -7.37 -3.78 -23.72
N ASP A 237 -7.00 -4.52 -24.78
CA ASP A 237 -5.84 -4.25 -25.63
C ASP A 237 -4.53 -4.07 -24.85
N GLY A 238 -4.38 -4.89 -23.79
CA GLY A 238 -3.20 -4.84 -22.93
C GLY A 238 -3.09 -3.58 -22.11
N GLY A 239 -4.22 -2.99 -21.69
CA GLY A 239 -4.27 -1.82 -20.82
C GLY A 239 -4.22 -0.47 -21.56
N THR A 240 -4.41 -0.47 -22.90
CA THR A 240 -4.47 0.76 -23.68
C THR A 240 -5.88 1.36 -23.75
N ALA A 241 -6.92 0.57 -23.47
CA ALA A 241 -8.30 1.02 -23.42
C ALA A 241 -8.97 0.55 -22.11
N TRP A 242 -9.80 1.42 -21.52
CA TRP A 242 -10.46 1.19 -20.24
C TRP A 242 -11.94 1.52 -20.33
N THR A 243 -12.77 0.64 -19.84
CA THR A 243 -14.23 0.79 -19.82
C THR A 243 -14.72 0.76 -18.38
N ARG A 244 -15.45 1.78 -17.96
CA ARG A 244 -16.09 1.87 -16.64
C ARG A 244 -17.04 0.70 -16.42
N VAL A 245 -16.95 0.05 -15.26
CA VAL A 245 -17.82 -1.08 -14.85
C VAL A 245 -18.81 -0.62 -13.79
N ALA A 246 -18.33 -0.24 -12.61
CA ALA A 246 -19.15 0.14 -11.45
C ALA A 246 -18.33 1.02 -10.50
N THR A 247 -18.95 1.44 -9.40
CA THR A 247 -18.22 2.00 -8.25
C THR A 247 -18.18 0.94 -7.15
N VAL A 248 -17.00 0.71 -6.60
CA VAL A 248 -16.79 -0.20 -5.47
C VAL A 248 -17.33 0.45 -4.20
N PRO A 249 -18.05 -0.26 -3.34
CA PRO A 249 -18.50 0.29 -2.06
C PRO A 249 -17.36 0.43 -1.05
N GLY A 250 -17.55 1.26 -0.02
CA GLY A 250 -16.66 1.32 1.14
C GLY A 250 -15.52 2.34 1.05
N GLY A 251 -15.65 3.35 0.19
CA GLY A 251 -14.74 4.49 0.15
C GLY A 251 -13.51 4.27 -0.73
N ALA A 252 -12.41 4.95 -0.39
CA ALA A 252 -11.18 4.93 -1.19
C ALA A 252 -10.59 3.51 -1.29
N PRO A 253 -10.17 3.05 -2.47
CA PRO A 253 -9.55 1.75 -2.65
C PRO A 253 -8.17 1.72 -2.02
N GLN A 254 -7.78 0.53 -1.56
CA GLN A 254 -6.48 0.26 -0.94
C GLN A 254 -5.73 -0.87 -1.64
N ALA A 255 -6.43 -1.81 -2.28
CA ALA A 255 -5.85 -2.88 -3.09
C ALA A 255 -6.89 -3.46 -4.05
N LEU A 256 -6.42 -4.05 -5.15
CA LEU A 256 -7.24 -4.75 -6.14
C LEU A 256 -6.57 -6.07 -6.53
N THR A 257 -7.34 -7.17 -6.57
CA THR A 257 -6.87 -8.44 -7.11
C THR A 257 -7.95 -9.07 -7.98
N ALA A 258 -7.68 -9.21 -9.27
CA ALA A 258 -8.47 -10.04 -10.16
C ALA A 258 -8.04 -11.50 -9.97
N VAL A 259 -9.02 -12.41 -9.97
CA VAL A 259 -8.80 -13.88 -9.96
C VAL A 259 -9.04 -14.43 -11.35
N ASP A 260 -10.09 -13.98 -11.98
CA ASP A 260 -10.48 -14.26 -13.36
C ASP A 260 -11.38 -13.14 -13.92
N ALA A 261 -11.97 -13.34 -15.10
CA ALA A 261 -12.84 -12.35 -15.74
C ALA A 261 -14.16 -12.05 -14.99
N ARG A 262 -14.50 -12.85 -13.98
CA ARG A 262 -15.73 -12.71 -13.18
C ARG A 262 -15.43 -12.41 -11.73
N ARG A 263 -14.40 -13.03 -11.16
CA ARG A 263 -14.06 -12.97 -9.74
C ARG A 263 -12.96 -11.97 -9.50
N LEU A 264 -13.22 -10.99 -8.64
CA LEU A 264 -12.25 -9.99 -8.21
C LEU A 264 -12.52 -9.54 -6.77
N LEU A 265 -11.47 -9.07 -6.14
CA LEU A 265 -11.44 -8.56 -4.78
C LEU A 265 -10.97 -7.10 -4.80
N VAL A 266 -11.61 -6.26 -4.00
CA VAL A 266 -11.17 -4.88 -3.77
C VAL A 266 -11.18 -4.61 -2.27
N ALA A 267 -10.06 -4.13 -1.75
CA ALA A 267 -10.01 -3.57 -0.41
C ALA A 267 -10.31 -2.08 -0.45
N THR A 268 -11.07 -1.60 0.51
CA THR A 268 -11.37 -0.19 0.74
C THR A 268 -11.26 0.13 2.23
N GLY A 269 -11.46 1.38 2.61
CA GLY A 269 -11.43 1.80 4.01
C GLY A 269 -12.44 1.11 4.93
N GLU A 270 -13.52 0.52 4.39
CA GLU A 270 -14.58 -0.13 5.17
C GLU A 270 -14.54 -1.67 5.13
N GLY A 271 -13.69 -2.26 4.29
CA GLY A 271 -13.58 -3.71 4.19
C GLY A 271 -13.03 -4.24 2.89
N VAL A 272 -13.01 -5.56 2.80
CA VAL A 272 -12.69 -6.29 1.56
C VAL A 272 -13.98 -6.77 0.93
N TYR A 273 -14.16 -6.44 -0.32
CA TYR A 273 -15.33 -6.75 -1.13
C TYR A 273 -14.94 -7.71 -2.25
N GLU A 274 -15.81 -8.68 -2.53
CA GLU A 274 -15.67 -9.62 -3.64
C GLU A 274 -16.80 -9.43 -4.65
N SER A 275 -16.46 -9.51 -5.92
CA SER A 275 -17.41 -9.64 -7.02
C SER A 275 -17.26 -11.01 -7.68
N GLY A 276 -18.38 -11.67 -8.00
CA GLY A 276 -18.45 -12.89 -8.80
C GLY A 276 -19.03 -12.69 -10.21
N ASP A 277 -19.27 -11.42 -10.61
CA ASP A 277 -19.95 -11.10 -11.88
C ASP A 277 -19.19 -10.07 -12.73
N GLY A 278 -17.86 -9.98 -12.54
CA GLY A 278 -16.98 -9.10 -13.29
C GLY A 278 -17.04 -7.64 -12.81
N GLY A 279 -17.24 -7.43 -11.52
CA GLY A 279 -17.22 -6.12 -10.88
C GLY A 279 -18.53 -5.36 -10.95
N ARG A 280 -19.66 -5.99 -11.35
CA ARG A 280 -20.96 -5.31 -11.42
C ARG A 280 -21.64 -5.20 -10.07
N ARG A 281 -21.44 -6.21 -9.20
CA ARG A 281 -21.95 -6.26 -7.83
C ARG A 281 -20.84 -6.73 -6.90
N PHE A 282 -20.90 -6.23 -5.66
CA PHE A 282 -19.92 -6.54 -4.63
C PHE A 282 -20.59 -7.01 -3.35
N GLU A 283 -20.03 -8.05 -2.75
CA GLU A 283 -20.40 -8.56 -1.42
C GLU A 283 -19.21 -8.40 -0.48
N ARG A 284 -19.44 -7.97 0.76
CA ARG A 284 -18.37 -7.79 1.74
C ARG A 284 -17.93 -9.15 2.31
N ARG A 285 -16.66 -9.48 2.14
CA ARG A 285 -16.01 -10.70 2.63
C ARG A 285 -15.36 -10.52 3.99
N MET A 286 -14.88 -9.33 4.27
CA MET A 286 -14.22 -9.01 5.53
C MET A 286 -14.54 -7.55 5.90
N ALA A 287 -14.91 -7.32 7.15
CA ALA A 287 -15.07 -5.98 7.69
C ALA A 287 -13.71 -5.43 8.12
N VAL A 288 -13.49 -4.14 7.85
CA VAL A 288 -12.43 -3.34 8.49
C VAL A 288 -13.14 -2.41 9.46
N GLU A 289 -12.92 -2.59 10.75
CA GLU A 289 -13.50 -1.67 11.74
C GLU A 289 -12.74 -0.34 11.59
N SER A 290 -13.44 0.69 11.20
CA SER A 290 -12.91 2.05 11.26
C SER A 290 -12.64 2.35 12.73
N GLY A 291 -11.38 2.50 13.11
CA GLY A 291 -11.05 2.99 14.43
C GLY A 291 -11.82 4.29 14.63
N SER A 292 -12.81 4.30 15.53
CA SER A 292 -13.49 5.51 15.95
C SER A 292 -12.44 6.40 16.63
N GLY A 293 -11.79 7.23 15.83
CA GLY A 293 -10.98 8.33 16.33
C GLY A 293 -11.90 9.23 17.12
N GLY A 294 -11.88 9.09 18.45
CA GLY A 294 -12.49 10.08 19.34
C GLY A 294 -11.78 11.42 19.10
N HIS A 295 -12.55 12.39 18.68
CA HIS A 295 -12.19 13.81 18.64
C HIS A 295 -12.14 14.36 20.07
#